data_0f507729b77aefdaaf1bd67bb18ee507
#
_entry.id   0f507729b77aefdaaf1bd67bb18ee507
#
_cell.length_a   1.000
_cell.length_b   1.000
_cell.length_c   1.000
_cell.angle_alpha   90.00
_cell.angle_beta   90.00
_cell.angle_gamma   90.00
#
_symmetry.space_group_name_H-M   'P 1'
#
loop_
_entity.id
_entity.type
_entity.pdbx_description
1 polymer ?
#
loop_
_entity_poly.entity_id
_entity_poly.type
_entity_poly.pdbx_seq_one_letter_code
_entity_poly.pdbx_strand_id
1 'polypeptide(L)'
;MTGTTGAAWNDPARGGELAKAQFAKGADVVFAAAGGTGMGVYQAAKDGGKLAIGVDSNQNHLQPGTMLTSMLKRVDVAVFNVAMGHTPGVSVLGLKEGGVDYAMDGNNAKLVSADMLKRVDAAKADIISGKIKVADYMADNACKF
;
A
#
# COMPACT_ATOMS: atom_id res chain seq x y z
N MET A 1 -13.47 -1.19 -7.34
CA MET A 1 -14.11 -0.53 -6.18
C MET A 1 -15.62 -0.63 -6.31
N THR A 2 -16.32 -0.70 -5.22
CA THR A 2 -17.73 -1.08 -5.17
C THR A 2 -18.65 0.05 -4.87
N GLY A 3 -18.25 1.29 -5.13
CA GLY A 3 -19.10 2.43 -4.91
C GLY A 3 -18.38 3.75 -5.11
N THR A 4 -19.18 4.78 -5.33
CA THR A 4 -18.76 6.17 -5.48
C THR A 4 -19.01 7.01 -4.22
N THR A 5 -19.49 6.36 -3.14
CA THR A 5 -19.78 7.02 -1.86
C THR A 5 -18.75 6.64 -0.81
N GLY A 6 -18.71 7.40 0.29
CA GLY A 6 -17.83 7.11 1.44
C GLY A 6 -18.04 5.72 2.07
N ALA A 7 -19.21 5.11 1.89
CA ALA A 7 -19.49 3.75 2.36
C ALA A 7 -18.56 2.70 1.74
N ALA A 8 -18.05 2.92 0.52
CA ALA A 8 -17.11 2.01 -0.13
C ALA A 8 -15.78 1.86 0.64
N TRP A 9 -15.43 2.81 1.50
CA TRP A 9 -14.24 2.77 2.34
C TRP A 9 -14.45 2.03 3.67
N ASN A 10 -15.68 1.59 3.96
CA ASN A 10 -16.01 0.95 5.23
C ASN A 10 -16.98 -0.22 5.04
N ASP A 11 -16.68 -1.11 4.10
CA ASP A 11 -17.45 -2.33 3.80
C ASP A 11 -16.52 -3.56 3.75
N PRO A 12 -16.07 -4.08 4.91
CA PRO A 12 -15.19 -5.25 4.97
C PRO A 12 -15.81 -6.51 4.34
N ALA A 13 -17.13 -6.69 4.44
CA ALA A 13 -17.80 -7.85 3.85
C ALA A 13 -17.61 -7.85 2.33
N ARG A 14 -17.88 -6.74 1.68
CA ARG A 14 -17.69 -6.58 0.24
C ARG A 14 -16.23 -6.66 -0.17
N GLY A 15 -15.33 -6.09 0.64
CA GLY A 15 -13.88 -6.21 0.44
C GLY A 15 -13.42 -7.67 0.39
N GLY A 16 -13.88 -8.47 1.33
CA GLY A 16 -13.60 -9.91 1.39
C GLY A 16 -14.13 -10.70 0.19
N GLU A 17 -15.36 -10.42 -0.25
CA GLU A 17 -15.93 -11.05 -1.45
C GLU A 17 -15.12 -10.77 -2.71
N LEU A 18 -14.73 -9.52 -2.91
CA LEU A 18 -13.90 -9.12 -4.05
C LEU A 18 -12.53 -9.77 -4.04
N ALA A 19 -11.89 -9.82 -2.87
CA ALA A 19 -10.59 -10.47 -2.72
C ALA A 19 -10.70 -11.98 -3.03
N LYS A 20 -11.70 -12.66 -2.52
CA LYS A 20 -11.97 -14.08 -2.84
C LYS A 20 -12.15 -14.30 -4.34
N ALA A 21 -12.88 -13.41 -5.01
CA ALA A 21 -13.08 -13.48 -6.46
C ALA A 21 -11.77 -13.27 -7.24
N GLN A 22 -10.87 -12.39 -6.77
CA GLN A 22 -9.55 -12.16 -7.37
C GLN A 22 -8.63 -13.38 -7.15
N PHE A 23 -8.62 -13.95 -5.96
CA PHE A 23 -7.86 -15.17 -5.65
C PHE A 23 -8.35 -16.36 -6.48
N ALA A 24 -9.66 -16.51 -6.67
CA ALA A 24 -10.23 -17.56 -7.55
C ALA A 24 -9.82 -17.39 -9.02
N LYS A 25 -9.46 -16.18 -9.45
CA LYS A 25 -8.92 -15.90 -10.79
C LYS A 25 -7.39 -16.01 -10.87
N GLY A 26 -6.75 -16.49 -9.80
CA GLY A 26 -5.31 -16.76 -9.79
C GLY A 26 -4.44 -15.65 -9.19
N ALA A 27 -5.02 -14.63 -8.55
CA ALA A 27 -4.21 -13.67 -7.81
C ALA A 27 -3.53 -14.34 -6.61
N ASP A 28 -2.28 -14.01 -6.36
CA ASP A 28 -1.52 -14.49 -5.19
C ASP A 28 -1.45 -13.45 -4.09
N VAL A 29 -1.49 -12.16 -4.46
CA VAL A 29 -1.40 -11.01 -3.58
C VAL A 29 -2.47 -10.00 -3.96
N VAL A 30 -3.14 -9.41 -2.97
CA VAL A 30 -4.08 -8.30 -3.18
C VAL A 30 -3.61 -7.08 -2.40
N PHE A 31 -3.48 -5.96 -3.10
CA PHE A 31 -3.19 -4.64 -2.52
C PHE A 31 -4.50 -3.90 -2.27
N ALA A 32 -4.82 -3.66 -1.01
CA ALA A 32 -6.11 -3.13 -0.58
C ALA A 32 -6.07 -1.63 -0.28
N ALA A 33 -5.95 -0.79 -1.30
CA ALA A 33 -6.10 0.67 -1.14
C ALA A 33 -7.59 1.03 -0.92
N ALA A 34 -8.17 0.65 0.20
CA ALA A 34 -9.61 0.63 0.43
C ALA A 34 -10.05 1.03 1.86
N GLY A 35 -9.20 1.66 2.65
CA GLY A 35 -9.53 2.04 4.02
C GLY A 35 -9.98 0.83 4.87
N GLY A 36 -11.04 0.99 5.67
CA GLY A 36 -11.59 -0.06 6.52
C GLY A 36 -12.11 -1.30 5.76
N THR A 37 -12.49 -1.14 4.50
CA THR A 37 -12.86 -2.25 3.61
C THR A 37 -11.71 -3.26 3.44
N GLY A 38 -10.45 -2.79 3.54
CA GLY A 38 -9.26 -3.62 3.49
C GLY A 38 -9.19 -4.71 4.56
N MET A 39 -9.86 -4.53 5.70
CA MET A 39 -9.89 -5.54 6.77
C MET A 39 -10.49 -6.88 6.28
N GLY A 40 -11.54 -6.82 5.47
CA GLY A 40 -12.14 -8.00 4.86
C GLY A 40 -11.21 -8.65 3.82
N VAL A 41 -10.43 -7.86 3.09
CA VAL A 41 -9.43 -8.36 2.14
C VAL A 41 -8.34 -9.15 2.87
N TYR A 42 -7.83 -8.62 3.99
CA TYR A 42 -6.79 -9.28 4.79
C TYR A 42 -7.29 -10.60 5.38
N GLN A 43 -8.54 -10.63 5.86
CA GLN A 43 -9.15 -11.86 6.35
C GLN A 43 -9.32 -12.88 5.21
N ALA A 44 -9.81 -12.47 4.05
CA ALA A 44 -9.96 -13.35 2.90
C ALA A 44 -8.62 -13.91 2.40
N ALA A 45 -7.55 -13.10 2.44
CA ALA A 45 -6.20 -13.55 2.10
C ALA A 45 -5.71 -14.62 3.09
N LYS A 46 -5.89 -14.39 4.40
CA LYS A 46 -5.53 -15.36 5.44
C LYS A 46 -6.26 -16.68 5.26
N ASP A 47 -7.58 -16.63 5.10
CA ASP A 47 -8.44 -17.81 4.96
C ASP A 47 -8.10 -18.63 3.69
N GLY A 48 -7.67 -17.94 2.63
CA GLY A 48 -7.28 -18.53 1.36
C GLY A 48 -5.80 -18.93 1.26
N GLY A 49 -5.00 -18.75 2.31
CA GLY A 49 -3.55 -18.98 2.26
C GLY A 49 -2.84 -18.10 1.22
N LYS A 50 -3.35 -16.90 1.01
CA LYS A 50 -2.85 -15.89 0.07
C LYS A 50 -2.21 -14.73 0.84
N LEU A 51 -1.67 -13.75 0.11
CA LEU A 51 -1.01 -12.60 0.69
C LEU A 51 -1.81 -11.30 0.45
N ALA A 52 -1.60 -10.33 1.33
CA ALA A 52 -2.16 -9.00 1.18
C ALA A 52 -1.09 -7.92 1.43
N ILE A 53 -1.33 -6.75 0.87
CA ILE A 53 -0.54 -5.54 1.16
C ILE A 53 -1.46 -4.52 1.82
N GLY A 54 -1.04 -4.03 2.98
CA GLY A 54 -1.73 -3.00 3.75
C GLY A 54 -1.49 -1.60 3.20
N VAL A 55 -2.19 -0.62 3.76
CA VAL A 55 -2.14 0.78 3.33
C VAL A 55 -2.12 1.75 4.50
N ASP A 56 -1.67 2.98 4.21
CA ASP A 56 -1.67 4.15 5.08
C ASP A 56 -0.71 4.05 6.26
N SER A 57 -0.81 3.03 7.08
CA SER A 57 0.06 2.76 8.23
C SER A 57 0.61 1.34 8.19
N ASN A 58 1.54 1.02 9.08
CA ASN A 58 1.99 -0.37 9.22
C ASN A 58 0.86 -1.25 9.78
N GLN A 59 0.28 -2.06 8.92
CA GLN A 59 -0.80 -3.01 9.21
C GLN A 59 -0.31 -4.47 9.25
N ASN A 60 1.00 -4.72 9.21
CA ASN A 60 1.56 -6.07 9.19
C ASN A 60 1.12 -6.91 10.39
N HIS A 61 0.88 -6.27 11.53
CA HIS A 61 0.43 -6.91 12.79
C HIS A 61 -1.03 -7.40 12.74
N LEU A 62 -1.85 -6.92 11.81
CA LEU A 62 -3.27 -7.29 11.75
C LEU A 62 -3.48 -8.75 11.35
N GLN A 63 -2.65 -9.25 10.43
CA GLN A 63 -2.67 -10.66 10.02
C GLN A 63 -1.21 -11.15 9.82
N PRO A 64 -0.49 -11.45 10.91
CA PRO A 64 0.89 -11.96 10.82
C PRO A 64 0.97 -13.20 9.93
N GLY A 65 1.99 -13.26 9.06
CA GLY A 65 2.14 -14.35 8.11
C GLY A 65 1.27 -14.26 6.85
N THR A 66 0.44 -13.22 6.73
CA THR A 66 -0.41 -12.95 5.57
C THR A 66 -0.08 -11.59 4.94
N MET A 67 0.26 -10.61 5.78
CA MET A 67 0.62 -9.28 5.30
C MET A 67 2.03 -9.28 4.76
N LEU A 68 2.18 -9.22 3.43
CA LEU A 68 3.49 -9.18 2.76
C LEU A 68 4.25 -7.91 3.12
N THR A 69 3.57 -6.79 3.14
CA THR A 69 4.04 -5.48 3.59
C THR A 69 2.85 -4.54 3.75
N SER A 70 3.12 -3.29 4.12
CA SER A 70 2.13 -2.21 4.12
C SER A 70 2.74 -0.98 3.44
N MET A 71 2.01 -0.35 2.53
CA MET A 71 2.35 0.96 2.00
C MET A 71 2.15 1.99 3.11
N LEU A 72 3.18 2.75 3.40
CA LEU A 72 3.18 3.76 4.45
C LEU A 72 2.92 5.14 3.87
N LYS A 73 1.91 5.81 4.37
CA LYS A 73 1.71 7.25 4.20
C LYS A 73 2.25 7.94 5.46
N ARG A 74 3.43 8.54 5.34
CA ARG A 74 4.22 9.10 6.45
C ARG A 74 3.65 10.45 6.89
N VAL A 75 2.47 10.42 7.49
CA VAL A 75 1.81 11.60 8.07
C VAL A 75 2.67 12.21 9.18
N ASP A 76 3.39 11.39 9.91
CA ASP A 76 4.38 11.81 10.92
C ASP A 76 5.45 12.74 10.34
N VAL A 77 6.01 12.42 9.17
CA VAL A 77 6.97 13.26 8.45
C VAL A 77 6.32 14.57 8.01
N ALA A 78 5.10 14.52 7.48
CA ALA A 78 4.38 15.71 7.05
C ALA A 78 4.12 16.68 8.23
N VAL A 79 3.64 16.16 9.35
CA VAL A 79 3.37 16.95 10.56
C VAL A 79 4.68 17.53 11.13
N PHE A 80 5.73 16.71 11.21
CA PHE A 80 7.04 17.15 11.67
C PHE A 80 7.58 18.32 10.81
N ASN A 81 7.52 18.21 9.49
CA ASN A 81 7.99 19.25 8.58
C ASN A 81 7.25 20.58 8.79
N VAL A 82 5.91 20.52 8.96
CA VAL A 82 5.11 21.72 9.26
C VAL A 82 5.50 22.33 10.60
N ALA A 83 5.67 21.51 11.63
CA ALA A 83 6.07 21.96 12.97
C ALA A 83 7.46 22.60 12.98
N MET A 84 8.37 22.17 12.11
CA MET A 84 9.71 22.71 11.95
C MET A 84 9.77 23.97 11.07
N GLY A 85 8.63 24.55 10.72
CA GLY A 85 8.56 25.81 9.99
C GLY A 85 8.56 25.68 8.47
N HIS A 86 8.00 24.61 7.96
CA HIS A 86 7.84 24.46 6.51
C HIS A 86 6.97 25.57 5.92
N THR A 87 7.33 26.04 4.73
CA THR A 87 6.63 27.16 4.07
C THR A 87 5.16 26.80 3.81
N PRO A 88 4.20 27.70 4.11
CA PRO A 88 2.79 27.47 3.81
C PRO A 88 2.57 27.20 2.32
N GLY A 89 1.67 26.27 2.00
CA GLY A 89 1.32 25.91 0.62
C GLY A 89 1.02 24.43 0.44
N VAL A 90 0.89 24.02 -0.80
CA VAL A 90 0.72 22.61 -1.18
C VAL A 90 2.10 21.97 -1.33
N SER A 91 2.35 20.91 -0.57
CA SER A 91 3.56 20.10 -0.68
C SER A 91 3.21 18.67 -1.11
N VAL A 92 3.93 18.15 -2.10
CA VAL A 92 3.82 16.75 -2.52
C VAL A 92 5.00 16.00 -1.93
N LEU A 93 4.71 15.04 -1.06
CA LEU A 93 5.71 14.25 -0.35
C LEU A 93 5.73 12.82 -0.91
N GLY A 94 6.66 12.56 -1.81
CA GLY A 94 6.89 11.25 -2.40
C GLY A 94 7.96 10.43 -1.67
N LEU A 95 8.54 9.45 -2.36
CA LEU A 95 9.64 8.63 -1.85
C LEU A 95 10.88 9.47 -1.55
N LYS A 96 11.17 10.47 -2.39
CA LYS A 96 12.34 11.35 -2.24
C LYS A 96 12.27 12.19 -0.98
N GLU A 97 11.10 12.68 -0.62
CA GLU A 97 10.83 13.49 0.56
C GLU A 97 10.56 12.63 1.81
N GLY A 98 10.56 11.31 1.68
CA GLY A 98 10.23 10.38 2.76
C GLY A 98 8.74 10.40 3.17
N GLY A 99 7.85 10.90 2.31
CA GLY A 99 6.41 10.98 2.56
C GLY A 99 5.66 9.67 2.36
N VAL A 100 6.26 8.73 1.62
CA VAL A 100 5.75 7.36 1.44
C VAL A 100 6.88 6.36 1.57
N ASP A 101 6.56 5.15 2.01
CA ASP A 101 7.50 4.04 2.12
C ASP A 101 6.74 2.69 2.18
N TYR A 102 7.44 1.60 2.45
CA TYR A 102 6.87 0.30 2.75
C TYR A 102 7.37 -0.22 4.11
N ALA A 103 6.55 -1.03 4.79
CA ALA A 103 6.84 -1.51 6.13
C ALA A 103 7.59 -2.85 6.11
N MET A 104 8.67 -2.93 6.90
CA MET A 104 9.36 -4.19 7.22
C MET A 104 9.50 -4.31 8.73
N ASP A 105 9.01 -5.43 9.29
CA ASP A 105 9.12 -5.75 10.71
C ASP A 105 9.11 -7.27 10.97
N GLY A 106 9.07 -7.68 12.23
CA GLY A 106 9.06 -9.09 12.60
C GLY A 106 7.85 -9.88 12.10
N ASN A 107 6.72 -9.22 11.77
CA ASN A 107 5.51 -9.89 11.32
C ASN A 107 5.59 -10.36 9.86
N ASN A 108 6.36 -9.66 9.03
CA ASN A 108 6.49 -9.96 7.60
C ASN A 108 7.90 -10.40 7.16
N ALA A 109 8.90 -10.33 8.03
CA ALA A 109 10.29 -10.65 7.69
C ALA A 109 10.49 -12.04 7.06
N LYS A 110 9.65 -13.02 7.42
CA LYS A 110 9.71 -14.38 6.85
C LYS A 110 9.06 -14.52 5.48
N LEU A 111 8.24 -13.57 5.08
CA LEU A 111 7.51 -13.56 3.80
C LEU A 111 8.33 -12.89 2.69
N VAL A 112 9.23 -11.99 3.06
CA VAL A 112 9.99 -11.18 2.10
C VAL A 112 11.41 -11.70 1.99
N SER A 113 11.76 -12.23 0.82
CA SER A 113 13.11 -12.72 0.57
C SER A 113 14.11 -11.57 0.38
N ALA A 114 15.40 -11.87 0.58
CA ALA A 114 16.48 -10.91 0.33
C ALA A 114 16.50 -10.41 -1.13
N ASP A 115 16.14 -11.25 -2.09
CA ASP A 115 16.03 -10.86 -3.50
C ASP A 115 14.87 -9.89 -3.73
N MET A 116 13.71 -10.14 -3.11
CA MET A 116 12.56 -9.21 -3.16
C MET A 116 12.96 -7.84 -2.61
N LEU A 117 13.59 -7.78 -1.43
CA LEU A 117 14.07 -6.52 -0.85
C LEU A 117 15.04 -5.81 -1.79
N LYS A 118 16.05 -6.50 -2.30
CA LYS A 118 17.02 -5.92 -3.23
C LYS A 118 16.34 -5.30 -4.46
N ARG A 119 15.35 -5.98 -5.03
CA ARG A 119 14.61 -5.47 -6.20
C ARG A 119 13.74 -4.26 -5.85
N VAL A 120 13.06 -4.29 -4.72
CA VAL A 120 12.23 -3.17 -4.26
C VAL A 120 13.09 -1.95 -3.95
N ASP A 121 14.21 -2.12 -3.25
CA ASP A 121 15.13 -1.03 -2.93
C ASP A 121 15.77 -0.43 -4.18
N ALA A 122 16.12 -1.26 -5.17
CA ALA A 122 16.60 -0.77 -6.46
C ALA A 122 15.53 0.05 -7.20
N ALA A 123 14.28 -0.42 -7.23
CA ALA A 123 13.17 0.31 -7.83
C ALA A 123 12.91 1.64 -7.09
N LYS A 124 12.96 1.64 -5.75
CA LYS A 124 12.85 2.85 -4.93
C LYS A 124 13.95 3.86 -5.28
N ALA A 125 15.20 3.42 -5.38
CA ALA A 125 16.32 4.28 -5.77
C ALA A 125 16.14 4.85 -7.20
N ASP A 126 15.68 4.03 -8.13
CA ASP A 126 15.43 4.43 -9.52
C ASP A 126 14.27 5.45 -9.62
N ILE A 127 13.25 5.36 -8.78
CA ILE A 127 12.18 6.35 -8.69
C ILE A 127 12.71 7.66 -8.09
N ILE A 128 13.46 7.60 -6.99
CA ILE A 128 14.03 8.77 -6.32
C ILE A 128 14.98 9.54 -7.26
N SER A 129 15.76 8.83 -8.06
CA SER A 129 16.67 9.43 -9.05
C SER A 129 15.96 9.93 -10.32
N GLY A 130 14.67 9.62 -10.50
CA GLY A 130 13.89 9.97 -11.68
C GLY A 130 14.13 9.07 -12.89
N LYS A 131 14.89 7.99 -12.76
CA LYS A 131 15.10 6.98 -13.80
C LYS A 131 13.81 6.21 -14.12
N ILE A 132 13.01 5.89 -13.06
CA ILE A 132 11.66 5.39 -13.21
C ILE A 132 10.69 6.55 -12.93
N LYS A 133 9.82 6.84 -13.90
CA LYS A 133 8.71 7.78 -13.72
C LYS A 133 7.46 6.98 -13.37
N VAL A 134 6.90 7.25 -12.19
CA VAL A 134 5.62 6.69 -11.78
C VAL A 134 4.51 7.32 -12.62
N ALA A 135 3.64 6.49 -13.22
CA ALA A 135 2.50 6.99 -13.98
C ALA A 135 1.51 7.69 -13.05
N ASP A 136 1.11 8.90 -13.42
CA ASP A 136 0.08 9.67 -12.73
C ASP A 136 -1.14 9.79 -13.61
N TYR A 137 -2.19 9.04 -13.28
CA TYR A 137 -3.45 9.07 -14.02
C TYR A 137 -4.06 10.47 -14.06
N MET A 138 -3.89 11.27 -13.01
CA MET A 138 -4.44 12.64 -12.96
C MET A 138 -3.73 13.60 -13.91
N ALA A 139 -2.52 13.25 -14.35
CA ALA A 139 -1.75 14.10 -15.27
C ALA A 139 -2.17 13.90 -16.74
N ASP A 140 -2.54 12.67 -17.15
CA ASP A 140 -2.81 12.35 -18.56
C ASP A 140 -4.12 11.58 -18.81
N ASN A 141 -4.87 11.25 -17.75
CA ASN A 141 -6.10 10.44 -17.79
C ASN A 141 -5.92 9.10 -18.53
N ALA A 142 -4.72 8.58 -18.54
CA ALA A 142 -4.38 7.33 -19.21
C ALA A 142 -3.86 6.29 -18.22
N CYS A 143 -4.42 5.07 -18.31
CA CYS A 143 -3.88 3.88 -17.67
C CYS A 143 -3.15 3.07 -18.73
N LYS A 144 -1.82 3.08 -18.67
CA LYS A 144 -0.95 2.47 -19.70
C LYS A 144 -0.49 1.05 -19.33
N PHE A 145 -1.37 0.28 -18.69
CA PHE A 145 -1.11 -1.11 -18.28
C PHE A 145 -1.93 -2.11 -19.07
#